data_6cef093166e871dc1525a3436825e316
#
_entry.id   6cef093166e871dc1525a3436825e316
#
_cell.length_a   1.000
_cell.length_b   1.000
_cell.length_c   1.000
_cell.angle_alpha   90.00
_cell.angle_beta   90.00
_cell.angle_gamma   90.00
#
_symmetry.space_group_name_H-M   'P 1'
#
loop_
_entity.id
_entity.type
_entity.pdbx_description
1 polymer ?
#
loop_
_entity_poly.entity_id
_entity_poly.type
_entity_poly.pdbx_seq_one_letter_code
_entity_poly.pdbx_strand_id
1 'polypeptide(L)'
;MKEQFEWIHSWCDETLQNDLPRVLLVGDSITHNYQEKVRELLKGVCYVDYISTSYAIDTKMYNQLVYTFMTDSKYDLIHFSHGLHGIHLSKKSYKSRMNKLLSKIDKDVKLILATSTIVYREGNKRLDGAWMKRVRERNEAVQEIAAENGYSVDDLYTVSASIPKEYRYVDGTHYVQEGYAMLAETVAECIRKELKK
;
A
#
# COMPACT_ATOMS: atom_id res chain seq x y z
N MET A 1 17.86 0.83 -6.43
CA MET A 1 18.04 0.73 -7.93
C MET A 1 16.83 1.43 -8.53
N LYS A 2 16.99 2.15 -9.67
CA LYS A 2 15.87 2.76 -10.38
C LYS A 2 15.34 1.80 -11.45
N GLU A 3 14.06 1.91 -11.77
CA GLU A 3 13.44 1.24 -12.91
C GLU A 3 13.64 2.05 -14.20
N GLN A 4 13.20 1.55 -15.34
CA GLN A 4 13.32 2.28 -16.62
C GLN A 4 12.51 3.58 -16.61
N PHE A 5 11.34 3.54 -15.98
CA PHE A 5 10.48 4.70 -15.78
C PHE A 5 10.10 4.80 -14.30
N GLU A 6 10.22 6.01 -13.77
CA GLU A 6 9.82 6.30 -12.39
C GLU A 6 8.73 7.39 -12.41
N TRP A 7 7.74 7.20 -11.56
CA TRP A 7 6.60 8.09 -11.48
C TRP A 7 6.19 8.34 -10.03
N ILE A 8 5.44 9.42 -9.82
CA ILE A 8 4.88 9.84 -8.53
C ILE A 8 3.46 10.33 -8.81
N HIS A 9 2.50 9.89 -8.01
CA HIS A 9 1.14 10.40 -7.98
C HIS A 9 0.73 10.69 -6.54
N SER A 10 0.00 11.78 -6.34
CA SER A 10 -0.48 12.15 -5.01
C SER A 10 -1.78 12.94 -5.09
N TRP A 11 -2.49 12.96 -3.99
CA TRP A 11 -3.68 13.78 -3.76
C TRP A 11 -3.81 14.06 -2.28
N CYS A 12 -4.21 15.30 -1.93
CA CYS A 12 -4.60 15.67 -0.59
C CYS A 12 -6.05 16.13 -0.60
N ASP A 13 -6.88 15.44 0.17
CA ASP A 13 -8.34 15.60 0.17
C ASP A 13 -8.76 16.69 1.16
N GLU A 14 -9.63 17.62 0.74
CA GLU A 14 -10.23 18.65 1.61
C GLU A 14 -9.26 19.24 2.64
N THR A 15 -8.14 19.78 2.16
CA THR A 15 -6.97 20.18 3.00
C THR A 15 -7.28 21.29 4.01
N LEU A 16 -8.38 22.01 3.85
CA LEU A 16 -8.83 23.06 4.77
C LEU A 16 -9.79 22.54 5.86
N GLN A 17 -10.22 21.29 5.76
CA GLN A 17 -11.16 20.67 6.69
C GLN A 17 -10.42 19.85 7.76
N ASN A 18 -10.94 19.84 8.97
CA ASN A 18 -10.36 19.14 10.12
C ASN A 18 -11.41 18.54 11.09
N ASP A 19 -12.65 18.40 10.63
CA ASP A 19 -13.78 17.89 11.40
C ASP A 19 -13.91 16.36 11.36
N LEU A 20 -13.13 15.70 10.49
CA LEU A 20 -13.04 14.24 10.40
C LEU A 20 -11.57 13.79 10.56
N PRO A 21 -11.33 12.52 10.94
CA PRO A 21 -10.01 11.94 10.92
C PRO A 21 -9.35 12.04 9.54
N ARG A 22 -8.02 12.13 9.49
CA ARG A 22 -7.25 12.15 8.24
C ARG A 22 -6.41 10.89 8.10
N VAL A 23 -6.51 10.25 6.95
CA VAL A 23 -5.83 8.98 6.62
C VAL A 23 -4.90 9.19 5.43
N LEU A 24 -3.67 8.68 5.51
CA LEU A 24 -2.74 8.65 4.39
C LEU A 24 -2.63 7.23 3.82
N LEU A 25 -2.86 7.08 2.52
CA LEU A 25 -2.50 5.88 1.79
C LEU A 25 -1.09 6.05 1.19
N VAL A 26 -0.17 5.18 1.56
CA VAL A 26 1.19 5.13 0.98
C VAL A 26 1.31 3.86 0.16
N GLY A 27 1.70 3.97 -1.12
CA GLY A 27 1.80 2.76 -1.92
C GLY A 27 2.46 2.90 -3.29
N ASP A 28 2.11 1.98 -4.15
CA ASP A 28 2.56 1.87 -5.53
C ASP A 28 1.38 1.97 -6.52
N SER A 29 1.51 1.38 -7.72
CA SER A 29 0.45 1.40 -8.74
C SER A 29 -0.85 0.75 -8.29
N ILE A 30 -0.80 -0.23 -7.40
CA ILE A 30 -2.01 -0.86 -6.87
C ILE A 30 -2.79 0.16 -6.03
N THR A 31 -2.10 0.89 -5.14
CA THR A 31 -2.69 1.97 -4.35
C THR A 31 -3.22 3.10 -5.23
N HIS A 32 -2.44 3.52 -6.23
CA HIS A 32 -2.85 4.55 -7.19
C HIS A 32 -4.20 4.22 -7.84
N ASN A 33 -4.40 2.97 -8.21
CA ASN A 33 -5.59 2.58 -8.95
C ASN A 33 -6.83 2.33 -8.06
N TYR A 34 -6.67 1.96 -6.78
CA TYR A 34 -7.83 1.78 -5.90
C TYR A 34 -8.17 3.02 -5.05
N GLN A 35 -7.27 4.00 -4.92
CA GLN A 35 -7.41 5.10 -3.95
C GLN A 35 -8.69 5.94 -4.14
N GLU A 36 -9.11 6.20 -5.38
CA GLU A 36 -10.33 6.96 -5.65
C GLU A 36 -11.56 6.24 -5.09
N LYS A 37 -11.64 4.94 -5.30
CA LYS A 37 -12.73 4.12 -4.76
C LYS A 37 -12.69 4.04 -3.24
N VAL A 38 -11.50 4.00 -2.62
CA VAL A 38 -11.35 4.09 -1.15
C VAL A 38 -11.88 5.42 -0.64
N ARG A 39 -11.54 6.54 -1.28
CA ARG A 39 -12.07 7.87 -0.92
C ARG A 39 -13.59 7.92 -1.00
N GLU A 40 -14.18 7.41 -2.08
CA GLU A 40 -15.64 7.33 -2.22
C GLU A 40 -16.28 6.53 -1.08
N LEU A 41 -15.73 5.35 -0.77
CA LEU A 41 -16.23 4.46 0.28
C LEU A 41 -16.09 5.06 1.69
N LEU A 42 -15.09 5.91 1.92
CA LEU A 42 -14.82 6.55 3.21
C LEU A 42 -15.38 7.98 3.33
N LYS A 43 -16.11 8.45 2.33
CA LYS A 43 -16.74 9.78 2.34
C LYS A 43 -17.60 9.97 3.60
N GLY A 44 -17.36 11.06 4.33
CA GLY A 44 -18.04 11.35 5.61
C GLY A 44 -17.54 10.53 6.81
N VAL A 45 -16.52 9.68 6.62
CA VAL A 45 -15.86 8.92 7.70
C VAL A 45 -14.48 9.50 8.00
N CYS A 46 -13.70 9.78 6.96
CA CYS A 46 -12.37 10.39 7.08
C CYS A 46 -12.00 11.08 5.77
N TYR A 47 -11.02 11.99 5.82
CA TYR A 47 -10.33 12.52 4.66
C TYR A 47 -9.22 11.57 4.25
N VAL A 48 -9.07 11.32 2.95
CA VAL A 48 -8.10 10.33 2.46
C VAL A 48 -7.11 10.98 1.50
N ASP A 49 -5.91 11.22 2.00
CA ASP A 49 -4.75 11.63 1.20
C ASP A 49 -4.05 10.39 0.64
N TYR A 50 -3.31 10.53 -0.46
CA TYR A 50 -2.45 9.44 -0.91
C TYR A 50 -1.15 9.93 -1.56
N ILE A 51 -0.14 9.09 -1.44
CA ILE A 51 1.11 9.13 -2.19
C ILE A 51 1.42 7.74 -2.74
N SER A 52 1.64 7.66 -4.03
CA SER A 52 2.03 6.42 -4.71
C SER A 52 3.20 6.65 -5.65
N THR A 53 4.09 5.68 -5.75
CA THR A 53 5.29 5.80 -6.55
C THR A 53 5.87 4.46 -6.95
N SER A 54 6.55 4.43 -8.10
CA SER A 54 7.38 3.30 -8.56
C SER A 54 8.76 3.26 -7.89
N TYR A 55 9.19 4.33 -7.24
CA TYR A 55 10.49 4.33 -6.58
C TYR A 55 10.59 3.26 -5.50
N ALA A 56 11.66 2.46 -5.54
CA ALA A 56 11.91 1.44 -4.52
C ALA A 56 12.34 2.06 -3.18
N ILE A 57 12.01 1.36 -2.08
CA ILE A 57 12.28 1.81 -0.70
C ILE A 57 13.77 2.05 -0.39
N ASP A 58 14.71 1.57 -1.20
CA ASP A 58 16.14 1.82 -1.06
C ASP A 58 16.60 3.12 -1.74
N THR A 59 15.73 3.82 -2.45
CA THR A 59 16.08 5.06 -3.13
C THR A 59 15.94 6.27 -2.19
N LYS A 60 16.79 7.28 -2.39
CA LYS A 60 16.71 8.54 -1.66
C LYS A 60 15.38 9.24 -1.93
N MET A 61 14.92 9.22 -3.20
CA MET A 61 13.67 9.85 -3.61
C MET A 61 12.48 9.27 -2.83
N TYR A 62 12.34 7.94 -2.80
CA TYR A 62 11.28 7.28 -2.02
C TYR A 62 11.27 7.73 -0.56
N ASN A 63 12.44 7.64 0.09
CA ASN A 63 12.54 7.95 1.52
C ASN A 63 12.21 9.41 1.83
N GLN A 64 12.63 10.37 0.98
CA GLN A 64 12.33 11.79 1.19
C GLN A 64 10.85 12.08 0.90
N LEU A 65 10.33 11.58 -0.22
CA LEU A 65 8.97 11.79 -0.64
C LEU A 65 7.96 11.24 0.36
N VAL A 66 8.09 9.95 0.70
CA VAL A 66 7.16 9.30 1.63
C VAL A 66 7.27 9.92 3.03
N TYR A 67 8.48 10.23 3.50
CA TYR A 67 8.66 10.92 4.77
C TYR A 67 7.96 12.29 4.79
N THR A 68 8.11 13.08 3.72
CA THR A 68 7.43 14.37 3.62
C THR A 68 5.92 14.22 3.75
N PHE A 69 5.32 13.32 2.96
CA PHE A 69 3.88 13.07 3.06
C PHE A 69 3.43 12.59 4.44
N MET A 70 4.19 11.70 5.08
CA MET A 70 3.85 11.20 6.43
C MET A 70 3.92 12.26 7.52
N THR A 71 4.59 13.40 7.27
CA THR A 71 4.87 14.43 8.29
C THR A 71 4.35 15.82 7.93
N ASP A 72 3.87 16.04 6.71
CA ASP A 72 3.36 17.33 6.26
C ASP A 72 2.01 17.69 6.88
N SER A 73 1.19 16.68 7.12
CA SER A 73 -0.12 16.81 7.76
C SER A 73 -0.21 15.95 9.03
N LYS A 74 -1.14 16.30 9.91
CA LYS A 74 -1.46 15.46 11.07
C LYS A 74 -2.37 14.33 10.61
N TYR A 75 -1.85 13.11 10.54
CA TYR A 75 -2.63 11.92 10.25
C TYR A 75 -3.04 11.18 11.51
N ASP A 76 -4.25 10.64 11.53
CA ASP A 76 -4.75 9.73 12.56
C ASP A 76 -4.40 8.29 12.25
N LEU A 77 -4.24 7.98 10.93
CA LEU A 77 -3.91 6.63 10.44
C LEU A 77 -3.11 6.70 9.14
N ILE A 78 -2.13 5.83 9.01
CA ILE A 78 -1.42 5.59 7.75
C ILE A 78 -1.61 4.13 7.33
N HIS A 79 -2.14 3.91 6.12
CA HIS A 79 -2.22 2.62 5.47
C HIS A 79 -1.05 2.47 4.48
N PHE A 80 -0.21 1.48 4.70
CA PHE A 80 1.05 1.33 3.97
C PHE A 80 1.03 0.07 3.10
N SER A 81 1.01 0.23 1.76
CA SER A 81 0.96 -0.84 0.78
C SER A 81 2.00 -0.64 -0.32
N HIS A 82 3.27 -0.99 -0.06
CA HIS A 82 4.35 -0.81 -1.03
C HIS A 82 5.28 -2.03 -1.09
N GLY A 83 5.00 -2.96 -1.96
CA GLY A 83 5.75 -4.22 -1.99
C GLY A 83 6.11 -4.74 -3.39
N LEU A 84 5.58 -4.19 -4.46
CA LEU A 84 5.85 -4.67 -5.82
C LEU A 84 7.08 -4.03 -6.47
N HIS A 85 7.59 -2.91 -5.96
CA HIS A 85 8.81 -2.27 -6.45
C HIS A 85 10.05 -2.63 -5.62
N GLY A 86 11.24 -2.52 -6.22
CA GLY A 86 12.51 -2.84 -5.57
C GLY A 86 12.72 -4.32 -5.28
N ILE A 87 12.26 -5.21 -6.18
CA ILE A 87 12.35 -6.67 -6.05
C ILE A 87 13.79 -7.21 -5.94
N HIS A 88 14.80 -6.40 -6.22
CA HIS A 88 16.21 -6.73 -6.01
C HIS A 88 16.59 -6.82 -4.53
N LEU A 89 15.80 -6.24 -3.63
CA LEU A 89 16.08 -6.27 -2.20
C LEU A 89 15.73 -7.65 -1.60
N SER A 90 16.60 -8.18 -0.77
CA SER A 90 16.30 -9.34 0.05
C SER A 90 15.24 -9.00 1.12
N LYS A 91 14.55 -10.02 1.68
CA LYS A 91 13.62 -9.87 2.80
C LYS A 91 14.24 -9.07 3.95
N LYS A 92 15.46 -9.41 4.37
CA LYS A 92 16.18 -8.72 5.47
C LYS A 92 16.40 -7.24 5.15
N SER A 93 16.84 -6.91 3.92
CA SER A 93 17.09 -5.53 3.52
C SER A 93 15.79 -4.73 3.45
N TYR A 94 14.73 -5.32 2.92
CA TYR A 94 13.40 -4.68 2.88
C TYR A 94 12.88 -4.42 4.29
N LYS A 95 12.85 -5.43 5.17
CA LYS A 95 12.39 -5.31 6.57
C LYS A 95 13.14 -4.21 7.31
N SER A 96 14.47 -4.18 7.19
CA SER A 96 15.31 -3.16 7.84
C SER A 96 14.98 -1.74 7.38
N ARG A 97 14.75 -1.54 6.07
CA ARG A 97 14.39 -0.23 5.50
C ARG A 97 13.00 0.20 5.89
N MET A 98 12.04 -0.73 5.89
CA MET A 98 10.68 -0.48 6.33
C MET A 98 10.68 -0.05 7.80
N ASN A 99 11.32 -0.80 8.69
CA ASN A 99 11.42 -0.43 10.10
C ASN A 99 12.05 0.96 10.30
N LYS A 100 13.12 1.28 9.54
CA LYS A 100 13.74 2.61 9.57
C LYS A 100 12.79 3.72 9.10
N LEU A 101 11.92 3.45 8.15
CA LEU A 101 10.93 4.42 7.68
C LEU A 101 9.82 4.61 8.72
N LEU A 102 9.24 3.50 9.18
CA LEU A 102 8.15 3.50 10.15
C LEU A 102 8.54 4.11 11.50
N SER A 103 9.80 3.95 11.92
CA SER A 103 10.31 4.56 13.17
C SER A 103 10.33 6.09 13.18
N LYS A 104 10.07 6.73 12.06
CA LYS A 104 9.97 8.20 11.93
C LYS A 104 8.54 8.72 12.07
N ILE A 105 7.55 7.83 12.09
CA ILE A 105 6.14 8.18 12.25
C ILE A 105 5.89 8.44 13.73
N ASP A 106 5.04 9.42 14.02
CA ASP A 106 4.59 9.70 15.37
C ASP A 106 3.89 8.46 15.97
N LYS A 107 4.16 8.18 17.23
CA LYS A 107 3.63 7.01 17.95
C LYS A 107 2.11 7.04 18.12
N ASP A 108 1.51 8.22 18.06
CA ASP A 108 0.06 8.40 18.18
C ASP A 108 -0.66 8.08 16.86
N VAL A 109 0.08 7.94 15.74
CA VAL A 109 -0.48 7.58 14.44
C VAL A 109 -0.69 6.08 14.34
N LYS A 110 -1.93 5.67 14.07
CA LYS A 110 -2.26 4.25 13.83
C LYS A 110 -1.66 3.78 12.50
N LEU A 111 -1.14 2.56 12.47
CA LEU A 111 -0.54 1.98 11.28
C LEU A 111 -1.25 0.70 10.86
N ILE A 112 -1.61 0.64 9.58
CA ILE A 112 -2.01 -0.58 8.88
C ILE A 112 -0.93 -0.93 7.86
N LEU A 113 -0.39 -2.13 7.92
CA LEU A 113 0.54 -2.64 6.90
C LEU A 113 -0.19 -3.61 5.98
N ALA A 114 -0.23 -3.31 4.69
CA ALA A 114 -0.90 -4.17 3.72
C ALA A 114 0.08 -5.17 3.08
N THR A 115 -0.39 -6.39 2.85
CA THR A 115 0.35 -7.38 2.06
C THR A 115 0.29 -7.05 0.57
N SER A 116 1.37 -7.34 -0.16
CA SER A 116 1.43 -7.16 -1.61
C SER A 116 0.58 -8.18 -2.34
N THR A 117 -0.04 -7.78 -3.43
CA THR A 117 -0.91 -8.60 -4.26
C THR A 117 -0.17 -9.66 -5.08
N ILE A 118 -0.93 -10.61 -5.63
CA ILE A 118 -0.41 -11.70 -6.47
C ILE A 118 0.00 -11.16 -7.85
N VAL A 119 1.09 -11.71 -8.40
CA VAL A 119 1.57 -11.42 -9.77
C VAL A 119 1.50 -12.66 -10.65
N TYR A 120 0.90 -12.53 -11.82
CA TYR A 120 0.72 -13.58 -12.82
C TYR A 120 1.63 -13.34 -14.04
N ARG A 121 1.77 -14.39 -14.89
CA ARG A 121 2.41 -14.36 -16.20
C ARG A 121 1.50 -14.89 -17.30
N GLU A 122 1.92 -14.71 -18.53
CA GLU A 122 1.31 -15.32 -19.73
C GLU A 122 -0.20 -15.04 -19.84
N GLY A 123 -0.56 -13.76 -19.73
CA GLY A 123 -1.98 -13.39 -19.80
C GLY A 123 -2.80 -13.99 -18.65
N ASN A 124 -2.26 -13.97 -17.44
CA ASN A 124 -2.90 -14.48 -16.22
C ASN A 124 -3.09 -16.02 -16.17
N LYS A 125 -2.30 -16.79 -16.96
CA LYS A 125 -2.40 -18.25 -16.98
C LYS A 125 -1.76 -18.92 -15.78
N ARG A 126 -0.64 -18.39 -15.28
CA ARG A 126 0.09 -18.93 -14.13
C ARG A 126 0.73 -17.83 -13.28
N LEU A 127 1.03 -18.14 -12.03
CA LEU A 127 1.78 -17.24 -11.16
C LEU A 127 3.20 -17.02 -11.68
N ASP A 128 3.70 -15.79 -11.58
CA ASP A 128 5.10 -15.48 -11.84
C ASP A 128 5.99 -15.99 -10.72
N GLY A 129 6.69 -17.12 -10.94
CA GLY A 129 7.47 -17.78 -9.90
C GLY A 129 8.58 -16.92 -9.30
N ALA A 130 9.24 -16.08 -10.09
CA ALA A 130 10.31 -15.19 -9.61
C ALA A 130 9.76 -14.03 -8.80
N TRP A 131 8.73 -13.35 -9.30
CA TRP A 131 8.03 -12.28 -8.59
C TRP A 131 7.34 -12.80 -7.33
N MET A 132 6.64 -13.94 -7.42
CA MET A 132 5.92 -14.51 -6.29
C MET A 132 6.83 -14.93 -5.13
N LYS A 133 8.08 -15.33 -5.42
CA LYS A 133 9.07 -15.53 -4.36
C LYS A 133 9.29 -14.22 -3.59
N ARG A 134 9.49 -13.11 -4.30
CA ARG A 134 9.71 -11.79 -3.67
C ARG A 134 8.46 -11.26 -2.97
N VAL A 135 7.29 -11.44 -3.58
CA VAL A 135 6.01 -11.07 -2.94
C VAL A 135 5.85 -11.79 -1.61
N ARG A 136 6.06 -13.11 -1.56
CA ARG A 136 5.99 -13.87 -0.30
C ARG A 136 7.00 -13.37 0.74
N GLU A 137 8.26 -13.18 0.34
CA GLU A 137 9.30 -12.63 1.23
C GLU A 137 8.92 -11.25 1.80
N ARG A 138 8.22 -10.40 1.02
CA ARG A 138 7.71 -9.09 1.45
C ARG A 138 6.56 -9.22 2.42
N ASN A 139 5.59 -10.08 2.09
CA ASN A 139 4.43 -10.31 2.93
C ASN A 139 4.83 -10.92 4.28
N GLU A 140 5.79 -11.84 4.31
CA GLU A 140 6.39 -12.32 5.56
C GLU A 140 7.04 -11.19 6.36
N ALA A 141 7.82 -10.30 5.70
CA ALA A 141 8.43 -9.16 6.38
C ALA A 141 7.38 -8.20 6.95
N VAL A 142 6.30 -7.93 6.20
CA VAL A 142 5.17 -7.09 6.65
C VAL A 142 4.50 -7.70 7.88
N GLN A 143 4.21 -8.99 7.85
CA GLN A 143 3.60 -9.71 8.98
C GLN A 143 4.51 -9.72 10.23
N GLU A 144 5.82 -9.94 10.05
CA GLU A 144 6.78 -9.88 11.14
C GLU A 144 6.86 -8.47 11.76
N ILE A 145 6.94 -7.42 10.94
CA ILE A 145 6.96 -6.03 11.42
C ILE A 145 5.67 -5.70 12.18
N ALA A 146 4.52 -6.09 11.64
CA ALA A 146 3.23 -5.86 12.27
C ALA A 146 3.14 -6.56 13.64
N ALA A 147 3.53 -7.83 13.73
CA ALA A 147 3.52 -8.59 14.97
C ALA A 147 4.49 -8.02 16.02
N GLU A 148 5.68 -7.58 15.61
CA GLU A 148 6.70 -7.00 16.50
C GLU A 148 6.27 -5.65 17.11
N ASN A 149 5.39 -4.90 16.41
CA ASN A 149 5.00 -3.55 16.80
C ASN A 149 3.50 -3.39 17.16
N GLY A 150 2.72 -4.45 17.04
CA GLY A 150 1.27 -4.40 17.31
C GLY A 150 0.46 -3.68 16.23
N TYR A 151 0.97 -3.58 14.99
CA TYR A 151 0.25 -2.94 13.89
C TYR A 151 -0.80 -3.88 13.30
N SER A 152 -1.88 -3.32 12.77
CA SER A 152 -2.88 -4.07 12.01
C SER A 152 -2.34 -4.48 10.64
N VAL A 153 -2.80 -5.62 10.14
CA VAL A 153 -2.47 -6.10 8.79
C VAL A 153 -3.72 -6.10 7.92
N ASP A 154 -3.59 -5.52 6.72
CA ASP A 154 -4.57 -5.63 5.64
C ASP A 154 -4.10 -6.70 4.65
N ASP A 155 -4.80 -7.83 4.57
CA ASP A 155 -4.37 -8.98 3.76
C ASP A 155 -4.85 -8.89 2.30
N LEU A 156 -4.31 -7.92 1.57
CA LEU A 156 -4.58 -7.75 0.14
C LEU A 156 -4.07 -8.93 -0.71
N TYR A 157 -3.11 -9.71 -0.19
CA TYR A 157 -2.64 -10.93 -0.88
C TYR A 157 -3.77 -11.94 -1.03
N THR A 158 -4.45 -12.27 0.04
CA THR A 158 -5.58 -13.23 0.03
C THR A 158 -6.73 -12.70 -0.83
N VAL A 159 -7.07 -11.42 -0.71
CA VAL A 159 -8.12 -10.80 -1.55
C VAL A 159 -7.74 -10.89 -3.02
N SER A 160 -6.51 -10.54 -3.39
CA SER A 160 -6.04 -10.58 -4.78
C SER A 160 -6.04 -12.00 -5.37
N ALA A 161 -5.87 -13.03 -4.54
CA ALA A 161 -5.96 -14.43 -4.95
C ALA A 161 -7.40 -14.82 -5.36
N SER A 162 -8.40 -14.22 -4.72
CA SER A 162 -9.82 -14.48 -4.97
C SER A 162 -10.41 -13.67 -6.12
N ILE A 163 -9.70 -12.63 -6.62
CA ILE A 163 -10.18 -11.80 -7.74
C ILE A 163 -10.36 -12.67 -9.00
N PRO A 164 -11.56 -12.68 -9.61
CA PRO A 164 -11.83 -13.40 -10.86
C PRO A 164 -10.83 -13.06 -11.95
N LYS A 165 -10.54 -14.04 -12.83
CA LYS A 165 -9.56 -13.86 -13.90
C LYS A 165 -9.92 -12.72 -14.85
N GLU A 166 -11.19 -12.56 -15.15
CA GLU A 166 -11.75 -11.50 -16.00
C GLU A 166 -11.56 -10.09 -15.44
N TYR A 167 -11.32 -9.96 -14.13
CA TYR A 167 -11.03 -8.69 -13.46
C TYR A 167 -9.52 -8.40 -13.32
N ARG A 168 -8.66 -9.28 -13.87
CA ARG A 168 -7.22 -9.09 -13.92
C ARG A 168 -6.80 -8.48 -15.23
N TYR A 169 -5.90 -7.51 -15.19
CA TYR A 169 -5.36 -6.92 -16.41
C TYR A 169 -4.36 -7.88 -17.09
N VAL A 170 -4.16 -7.69 -18.40
CA VAL A 170 -3.34 -8.61 -19.23
C VAL A 170 -1.87 -8.66 -18.83
N ASP A 171 -1.34 -7.64 -18.16
CA ASP A 171 0.05 -7.60 -17.69
C ASP A 171 0.34 -8.52 -16.50
N GLY A 172 -0.70 -9.07 -15.87
CA GLY A 172 -0.58 -10.00 -14.75
C GLY A 172 -0.31 -9.37 -13.39
N THR A 173 -0.20 -8.05 -13.31
CA THR A 173 0.06 -7.31 -12.07
C THR A 173 -1.12 -6.45 -11.66
N HIS A 174 -1.74 -5.80 -12.63
CA HIS A 174 -2.84 -4.87 -12.43
C HIS A 174 -4.21 -5.53 -12.60
N TYR A 175 -5.25 -4.77 -12.32
CA TYR A 175 -6.65 -5.19 -12.36
C TYR A 175 -7.45 -4.23 -13.23
N VAL A 176 -8.61 -4.64 -13.71
CA VAL A 176 -9.63 -3.73 -14.22
C VAL A 176 -10.39 -3.11 -13.04
N GLN A 177 -11.31 -2.19 -13.34
CA GLN A 177 -11.99 -1.40 -12.29
C GLN A 177 -12.69 -2.27 -11.24
N GLU A 178 -13.30 -3.37 -11.65
CA GLU A 178 -13.99 -4.31 -10.77
C GLU A 178 -13.04 -5.00 -9.79
N GLY A 179 -11.85 -5.39 -10.25
CA GLY A 179 -10.82 -5.98 -9.40
C GLY A 179 -10.25 -4.97 -8.39
N TYR A 180 -10.04 -3.73 -8.81
CA TYR A 180 -9.65 -2.66 -7.89
C TYR A 180 -10.75 -2.31 -6.89
N ALA A 181 -12.03 -2.38 -7.26
CA ALA A 181 -13.14 -2.18 -6.33
C ALA A 181 -13.10 -3.20 -5.19
N MET A 182 -12.83 -4.48 -5.46
CA MET A 182 -12.69 -5.51 -4.43
C MET A 182 -11.55 -5.20 -3.45
N LEU A 183 -10.40 -4.73 -3.95
CA LEU A 183 -9.29 -4.29 -3.08
C LEU A 183 -9.66 -3.06 -2.27
N ALA A 184 -10.31 -2.08 -2.88
CA ALA A 184 -10.74 -0.84 -2.23
C ALA A 184 -11.74 -1.09 -1.08
N GLU A 185 -12.68 -2.02 -1.25
CA GLU A 185 -13.63 -2.42 -0.20
C GLU A 185 -12.90 -2.98 1.02
N THR A 186 -11.91 -3.84 0.80
CA THR A 186 -11.08 -4.40 1.88
C THR A 186 -10.29 -3.32 2.61
N VAL A 187 -9.61 -2.44 1.88
CA VAL A 187 -8.86 -1.31 2.43
C VAL A 187 -9.78 -0.40 3.25
N ALA A 188 -10.93 0.00 2.69
CA ALA A 188 -11.87 0.87 3.39
C ALA A 188 -12.44 0.22 4.66
N GLU A 189 -12.73 -1.07 4.63
CA GLU A 189 -13.20 -1.79 5.82
C GLU A 189 -12.12 -1.88 6.90
N CYS A 190 -10.87 -2.17 6.52
CA CYS A 190 -9.73 -2.21 7.43
C CYS A 190 -9.50 -0.84 8.09
N ILE A 191 -9.55 0.26 7.33
CA ILE A 191 -9.44 1.62 7.84
C ILE A 191 -10.59 1.94 8.81
N ARG A 192 -11.86 1.64 8.45
CA ARG A 192 -13.01 1.88 9.35
C ARG A 192 -12.87 1.14 10.68
N LYS A 193 -12.39 -0.09 10.66
CA LYS A 193 -12.17 -0.89 11.87
C LYS A 193 -11.09 -0.27 12.75
N GLU A 194 -9.99 0.17 12.13
CA GLU A 194 -8.87 0.74 12.87
C GLU A 194 -9.19 2.10 13.49
N LEU A 195 -9.92 2.96 12.77
CA LEU A 195 -10.34 4.27 13.28
C LEU A 195 -11.28 4.18 14.51
N LYS A 196 -11.99 3.06 14.69
CA LYS A 196 -12.90 2.83 15.82
C LYS A 196 -12.21 2.29 17.09
N LYS A 197 -11.00 1.81 17.00
CA LYS A 197 -10.17 1.38 18.14
C LYS A 197 -9.63 2.59 18.92
#